data_dc22213275f4a66c78cf3ca2a295371e
#
_entry.id   dc22213275f4a66c78cf3ca2a295371e
#
_cell.length_a   1.000
_cell.length_b   1.000
_cell.length_c   1.000
_cell.angle_alpha   90.00
_cell.angle_beta   90.00
_cell.angle_gamma   90.00
#
_symmetry.space_group_name_H-M   'P 1'
#
loop_
_entity.id
_entity.type
_entity.pdbx_description
1 polymer ?
#
loop_
_entity_poly.entity_id
_entity_poly.type
_entity_poly.pdbx_seq_one_letter_code
_entity_poly.pdbx_strand_id
1 'polypeptide(L)'
;RQRQMCIRDRALITNAAALHDIGKIGIDEKILNKPGKLTREEFEIMKTHTLIGAKMIENLEGFQEEPLVKVTYAICRWHHERWDGRGYPDGLKGDAIPISAQIVSLADVYDALTSKRVYKDAFAHEKAIRMILDGECGLFNPLLLDCLLDIKDQLKEELQKSSTSLDILPKIPVGIVKDL
;
A
#
# COMPACT_ATOMS: atom_id res chain seq x y z
N ARG A 1 -9.20 -18.52 -21.66
CA ARG A 1 -9.18 -18.83 -20.20
C ARG A 1 -8.17 -17.95 -19.44
N GLN A 2 -6.90 -17.90 -19.88
CA GLN A 2 -5.84 -17.13 -19.22
C GLN A 2 -6.16 -15.62 -19.14
N ARG A 3 -6.68 -15.02 -20.23
CA ARG A 3 -7.07 -13.60 -20.26
C ARG A 3 -8.24 -13.26 -19.33
N GLN A 4 -9.19 -14.17 -19.15
CA GLN A 4 -10.30 -14.00 -18.21
C GLN A 4 -9.85 -14.15 -16.75
N MET A 5 -8.89 -15.04 -16.45
CA MET A 5 -8.26 -15.14 -15.13
C MET A 5 -7.56 -13.83 -14.77
N CYS A 6 -6.71 -13.28 -15.64
CA CYS A 6 -6.01 -12.02 -15.38
C CYS A 6 -6.96 -10.83 -15.12
N ILE A 7 -8.10 -10.75 -15.81
CA ILE A 7 -9.11 -9.68 -15.58
C ILE A 7 -9.76 -9.84 -14.21
N ARG A 8 -10.10 -11.07 -13.84
CA ARG A 8 -10.71 -11.36 -12.52
C ARG A 8 -9.74 -11.06 -11.37
N ASP A 9 -8.50 -11.49 -11.50
CA ASP A 9 -7.45 -11.26 -10.49
C ASP A 9 -7.17 -9.77 -10.31
N ARG A 10 -7.12 -9.02 -11.42
CA ARG A 10 -6.98 -7.55 -11.38
C ARG A 10 -8.14 -6.90 -10.62
N ALA A 11 -9.37 -7.28 -10.92
CA ALA A 11 -10.54 -6.73 -10.23
C ALA A 11 -10.53 -7.07 -8.72
N LEU A 12 -10.13 -8.29 -8.35
CA LEU A 12 -9.97 -8.70 -6.96
C LEU A 12 -8.94 -7.84 -6.23
N ILE A 13 -7.75 -7.66 -6.82
CA ILE A 13 -6.68 -6.85 -6.21
C ILE A 13 -7.11 -5.39 -6.10
N THR A 14 -7.73 -4.82 -7.14
CA THR A 14 -8.18 -3.42 -7.13
C THR A 14 -9.22 -3.17 -6.03
N ASN A 15 -10.20 -4.05 -5.90
CA ASN A 15 -11.22 -3.91 -4.85
C ASN A 15 -10.64 -4.13 -3.44
N ALA A 16 -9.76 -5.11 -3.29
CA ALA A 16 -9.11 -5.42 -2.03
C ALA A 16 -8.14 -4.32 -1.58
N ALA A 17 -7.43 -3.68 -2.52
CA ALA A 17 -6.48 -2.61 -2.24
C ALA A 17 -7.10 -1.43 -1.49
N ALA A 18 -8.38 -1.12 -1.74
CA ALA A 18 -9.09 -0.07 -1.01
C ALA A 18 -9.17 -0.31 0.50
N LEU A 19 -8.99 -1.54 0.95
CA LEU A 19 -9.10 -1.95 2.35
C LEU A 19 -7.75 -2.22 3.03
N HIS A 20 -6.61 -2.01 2.34
CA HIS A 20 -5.28 -2.36 2.88
C HIS A 20 -5.02 -1.76 4.27
N ASP A 21 -5.50 -0.57 4.50
CA ASP A 21 -5.32 0.24 5.70
C ASP A 21 -6.51 0.21 6.67
N ILE A 22 -7.52 -0.66 6.47
CA ILE A 22 -8.73 -0.69 7.30
C ILE A 22 -8.43 -0.85 8.80
N GLY A 23 -7.33 -1.53 9.13
CA GLY A 23 -6.90 -1.74 10.50
C GLY A 23 -6.44 -0.47 11.22
N LYS A 24 -6.22 0.64 10.53
CA LYS A 24 -5.91 1.94 11.15
C LYS A 24 -7.03 2.44 12.05
N ILE A 25 -8.26 1.95 11.87
CA ILE A 25 -9.38 2.24 12.77
C ILE A 25 -9.11 1.79 14.23
N GLY A 26 -8.25 0.81 14.42
CA GLY A 26 -7.84 0.34 15.75
C GLY A 26 -6.62 1.03 16.34
N ILE A 27 -6.05 2.03 15.67
CA ILE A 27 -4.90 2.78 16.15
C ILE A 27 -5.38 4.04 16.89
N ASP A 28 -4.75 4.34 18.04
CA ASP A 28 -5.04 5.55 18.81
C ASP A 28 -4.90 6.79 17.92
N GLU A 29 -5.92 7.65 17.96
CA GLU A 29 -5.98 8.87 17.14
C GLU A 29 -4.79 9.80 17.39
N LYS A 30 -4.24 9.82 18.62
CA LYS A 30 -3.05 10.60 18.97
C LYS A 30 -1.80 10.15 18.24
N ILE A 31 -1.71 8.85 17.91
CA ILE A 31 -0.62 8.27 17.13
C ILE A 31 -0.91 8.48 15.65
N LEU A 32 -2.14 8.17 15.22
CA LEU A 32 -2.55 8.25 13.82
C LEU A 32 -2.42 9.67 13.26
N ASN A 33 -2.84 10.67 14.03
CA ASN A 33 -2.86 12.08 13.62
C ASN A 33 -1.71 12.91 14.22
N LYS A 34 -0.66 12.27 14.74
CA LYS A 34 0.46 12.97 15.36
C LYS A 34 1.10 13.96 14.39
N PRO A 35 1.20 15.25 14.77
CA PRO A 35 1.88 16.25 13.96
C PRO A 35 3.41 16.12 14.10
N GLY A 36 4.02 15.12 13.46
CA GLY A 36 5.46 14.91 13.53
C GLY A 36 5.85 13.46 13.33
N LYS A 37 7.14 13.13 13.50
CA LYS A 37 7.61 11.75 13.43
C LYS A 37 7.09 10.96 14.64
N LEU A 38 6.73 9.70 14.41
CA LEU A 38 6.42 8.74 15.45
C LEU A 38 7.69 8.41 16.25
N THR A 39 7.56 8.18 17.55
CA THR A 39 8.63 7.52 18.32
C THR A 39 8.73 6.06 17.91
N ARG A 40 9.77 5.36 18.35
CA ARG A 40 9.92 3.94 18.07
C ARG A 40 8.75 3.13 18.61
N GLU A 41 8.30 3.43 19.81
CA GLU A 41 7.18 2.76 20.47
C GLU A 41 5.86 3.03 19.72
N GLU A 42 5.62 4.29 19.34
CA GLU A 42 4.44 4.66 18.54
C GLU A 42 4.44 4.00 17.16
N PHE A 43 5.62 3.84 16.55
CA PHE A 43 5.75 3.14 15.28
C PHE A 43 5.46 1.63 15.43
N GLU A 44 5.90 0.99 16.52
CA GLU A 44 5.52 -0.40 16.81
C GLU A 44 3.99 -0.55 16.95
N ILE A 45 3.32 0.41 17.59
CA ILE A 45 1.85 0.44 17.65
C ILE A 45 1.26 0.66 16.26
N MET A 46 1.79 1.60 15.47
CA MET A 46 1.31 1.86 14.12
C MET A 46 1.38 0.59 13.24
N LYS A 47 2.44 -0.20 13.32
CA LYS A 47 2.59 -1.45 12.56
C LYS A 47 1.46 -2.46 12.84
N THR A 48 0.82 -2.39 13.99
CA THR A 48 -0.26 -3.33 14.35
C THR A 48 -1.50 -3.17 13.47
N HIS A 49 -1.65 -2.06 12.71
CA HIS A 49 -2.80 -1.91 11.80
C HIS A 49 -2.89 -3.07 10.79
N THR A 50 -1.74 -3.63 10.38
CA THR A 50 -1.72 -4.77 9.45
C THR A 50 -2.37 -6.01 10.06
N LEU A 51 -2.07 -6.28 11.32
CA LEU A 51 -2.65 -7.41 12.07
C LEU A 51 -4.12 -7.15 12.41
N ILE A 52 -4.47 -5.93 12.80
CA ILE A 52 -5.85 -5.53 13.11
C ILE A 52 -6.72 -5.69 11.85
N GLY A 53 -6.27 -5.14 10.72
CA GLY A 53 -6.97 -5.25 9.45
C GLY A 53 -7.14 -6.69 9.00
N ALA A 54 -6.07 -7.49 9.05
CA ALA A 54 -6.13 -8.90 8.73
C ALA A 54 -7.16 -9.65 9.61
N LYS A 55 -7.15 -9.39 10.92
CA LYS A 55 -8.10 -10.00 11.85
C LYS A 55 -9.55 -9.59 11.59
N MET A 56 -9.79 -8.33 11.22
CA MET A 56 -11.13 -7.88 10.83
C MET A 56 -11.66 -8.66 9.63
N ILE A 57 -10.80 -8.86 8.62
CA ILE A 57 -11.15 -9.63 7.41
C ILE A 57 -11.35 -11.13 7.72
N GLU A 58 -10.51 -11.71 8.57
CA GLU A 58 -10.59 -13.10 8.99
C GLU A 58 -11.91 -13.40 9.74
N ASN A 59 -12.42 -12.44 10.50
CA ASN A 59 -13.64 -12.56 11.29
C ASN A 59 -14.94 -12.42 10.47
N LEU A 60 -14.87 -12.29 9.15
CA LEU A 60 -16.06 -12.30 8.28
C LEU A 60 -16.63 -13.72 8.19
N GLU A 61 -17.48 -14.07 9.16
CA GLU A 61 -18.07 -15.42 9.26
C GLU A 61 -18.82 -15.81 7.98
N GLY A 62 -18.55 -17.03 7.50
CA GLY A 62 -19.17 -17.59 6.30
C GLY A 62 -18.56 -17.15 4.98
N PHE A 63 -17.59 -16.21 4.98
CA PHE A 63 -16.96 -15.68 3.75
C PHE A 63 -15.47 -15.96 3.63
N GLN A 64 -14.87 -16.72 4.56
CA GLN A 64 -13.42 -16.97 4.60
C GLN A 64 -12.88 -17.63 3.33
N GLU A 65 -13.72 -18.43 2.65
CA GLU A 65 -13.34 -19.12 1.41
C GLU A 65 -13.47 -18.25 0.15
N GLU A 66 -14.12 -17.09 0.25
CA GLU A 66 -14.30 -16.19 -0.87
C GLU A 66 -12.96 -15.62 -1.36
N PRO A 67 -12.69 -15.67 -2.68
CA PRO A 67 -11.43 -15.19 -3.24
C PRO A 67 -11.12 -13.73 -2.88
N LEU A 68 -12.12 -12.86 -2.82
CA LEU A 68 -11.94 -11.46 -2.43
C LEU A 68 -11.48 -11.34 -0.98
N VAL A 69 -12.07 -12.11 -0.07
CA VAL A 69 -11.71 -12.11 1.36
C VAL A 69 -10.27 -12.58 1.55
N LYS A 70 -9.87 -13.67 0.88
CA LYS A 70 -8.49 -14.18 0.92
C LYS A 70 -7.47 -13.16 0.41
N VAL A 71 -7.77 -12.50 -0.71
CA VAL A 71 -6.89 -11.47 -1.28
C VAL A 71 -6.84 -10.24 -0.36
N THR A 72 -7.97 -9.81 0.19
CA THR A 72 -8.03 -8.67 1.13
C THR A 72 -7.24 -8.96 2.39
N TYR A 73 -7.40 -10.16 2.97
CA TYR A 73 -6.60 -10.59 4.13
C TYR A 73 -5.11 -10.49 3.84
N ALA A 74 -4.66 -11.06 2.71
CA ALA A 74 -3.26 -11.06 2.33
C ALA A 74 -2.71 -9.64 2.16
N ILE A 75 -3.48 -8.75 1.55
CA ILE A 75 -3.10 -7.35 1.37
C ILE A 75 -3.06 -6.63 2.73
N CYS A 76 -4.10 -6.71 3.55
CA CYS A 76 -4.12 -6.07 4.87
C CYS A 76 -2.91 -6.50 5.72
N ARG A 77 -2.58 -7.79 5.72
CA ARG A 77 -1.52 -8.33 6.57
C ARG A 77 -0.13 -7.99 6.05
N TRP A 78 0.10 -8.08 4.73
CA TRP A 78 1.47 -8.15 4.19
C TRP A 78 1.85 -7.04 3.21
N HIS A 79 1.06 -5.98 3.04
CA HIS A 79 1.41 -4.86 2.14
C HIS A 79 2.63 -4.04 2.64
N HIS A 80 3.06 -4.21 3.89
CA HIS A 80 4.29 -3.62 4.42
C HIS A 80 5.45 -4.63 4.54
N GLU A 81 5.29 -5.85 4.01
CA GLU A 81 6.42 -6.75 3.83
C GLU A 81 7.34 -6.24 2.72
N ARG A 82 8.62 -6.53 2.84
CA ARG A 82 9.65 -6.09 1.90
C ARG A 82 10.34 -7.27 1.25
N TRP A 83 10.68 -7.13 -0.01
CA TRP A 83 11.32 -8.20 -0.79
C TRP A 83 12.57 -8.78 -0.11
N ASP A 84 13.31 -7.97 0.65
CA ASP A 84 14.50 -8.36 1.41
C ASP A 84 14.20 -9.02 2.76
N GLY A 85 12.94 -9.10 3.19
CA GLY A 85 12.51 -9.66 4.46
C GLY A 85 12.66 -8.71 5.66
N ARG A 86 12.89 -7.41 5.41
CA ARG A 86 12.98 -6.39 6.46
C ARG A 86 11.66 -5.67 6.72
N GLY A 87 10.59 -6.19 6.14
CA GLY A 87 9.22 -5.69 6.33
C GLY A 87 8.59 -6.16 7.63
N TYR A 88 7.30 -5.95 7.73
CA TYR A 88 6.46 -6.38 8.85
C TYR A 88 5.07 -6.78 8.35
N PRO A 89 4.28 -7.58 9.11
CA PRO A 89 4.48 -8.00 10.49
C PRO A 89 5.29 -9.29 10.66
N ASP A 90 5.39 -10.14 9.62
CA ASP A 90 5.93 -11.51 9.71
C ASP A 90 7.37 -11.64 9.20
N GLY A 91 7.92 -10.59 8.53
CA GLY A 91 9.27 -10.62 7.95
C GLY A 91 9.38 -11.57 6.75
N LEU A 92 8.30 -11.70 5.97
CA LEU A 92 8.30 -12.52 4.76
C LEU A 92 9.29 -11.98 3.74
N LYS A 93 9.90 -12.89 2.97
CA LYS A 93 10.93 -12.55 1.99
C LYS A 93 10.64 -13.13 0.62
N GLY A 94 10.89 -12.33 -0.42
CA GLY A 94 10.79 -12.78 -1.82
C GLY A 94 9.39 -13.31 -2.15
N ASP A 95 9.35 -14.48 -2.79
CA ASP A 95 8.11 -15.13 -3.24
C ASP A 95 7.21 -15.64 -2.10
N ALA A 96 7.68 -15.64 -0.85
CA ALA A 96 6.82 -15.92 0.30
C ALA A 96 5.77 -14.82 0.54
N ILE A 97 6.01 -13.60 0.02
CA ILE A 97 5.05 -12.50 0.08
C ILE A 97 4.00 -12.72 -1.02
N PRO A 98 2.69 -12.78 -0.71
CA PRO A 98 1.67 -12.90 -1.75
C PRO A 98 1.76 -11.78 -2.78
N ILE A 99 1.66 -12.12 -4.07
CA ILE A 99 1.84 -11.16 -5.17
C ILE A 99 0.86 -9.96 -5.08
N SER A 100 -0.36 -10.18 -4.58
CA SER A 100 -1.34 -9.11 -4.35
C SER A 100 -0.84 -8.08 -3.33
N ALA A 101 -0.19 -8.53 -2.25
CA ALA A 101 0.42 -7.66 -1.25
C ALA A 101 1.63 -6.92 -1.81
N GLN A 102 2.47 -7.58 -2.62
CA GLN A 102 3.61 -6.93 -3.29
C GLN A 102 3.17 -5.82 -4.25
N ILE A 103 2.11 -6.04 -5.03
CA ILE A 103 1.54 -5.03 -5.95
C ILE A 103 1.02 -3.82 -5.17
N VAL A 104 0.25 -4.06 -4.10
CA VAL A 104 -0.32 -2.98 -3.29
C VAL A 104 0.79 -2.22 -2.55
N SER A 105 1.81 -2.91 -2.03
CA SER A 105 2.98 -2.29 -1.41
C SER A 105 3.68 -1.30 -2.35
N LEU A 106 3.91 -1.69 -3.60
CA LEU A 106 4.54 -0.82 -4.60
C LEU A 106 3.65 0.37 -4.95
N ALA A 107 2.34 0.15 -5.10
CA ALA A 107 1.37 1.19 -5.41
C ALA A 107 1.23 2.19 -4.25
N ASP A 108 1.17 1.72 -3.00
CA ASP A 108 1.08 2.57 -1.79
C ASP A 108 2.33 3.44 -1.64
N VAL A 109 3.52 2.89 -1.86
CA VAL A 109 4.76 3.67 -1.83
C VAL A 109 4.78 4.73 -2.94
N TYR A 110 4.36 4.39 -4.16
CA TYR A 110 4.28 5.36 -5.25
C TYR A 110 3.29 6.49 -4.92
N ASP A 111 2.09 6.17 -4.43
CA ASP A 111 1.10 7.15 -3.99
C ASP A 111 1.66 8.03 -2.85
N ALA A 112 2.29 7.42 -1.85
CA ALA A 112 2.91 8.11 -0.73
C ALA A 112 3.98 9.12 -1.15
N LEU A 113 4.70 8.85 -2.23
CA LEU A 113 5.71 9.76 -2.78
C LEU A 113 5.10 10.87 -3.62
N THR A 114 4.05 10.59 -4.40
CA THR A 114 3.47 11.51 -5.38
C THR A 114 2.28 12.30 -4.85
N SER A 115 1.73 11.94 -3.69
CA SER A 115 0.63 12.66 -3.03
C SER A 115 1.16 13.73 -2.07
N LYS A 116 0.55 14.92 -2.10
CA LYS A 116 0.84 15.98 -1.13
C LYS A 116 0.29 15.58 0.25
N ARG A 117 1.13 15.66 1.26
CA ARG A 117 0.77 15.39 2.66
C ARG A 117 0.94 16.64 3.50
N VAL A 118 0.31 16.67 4.69
CA VAL A 118 0.33 17.84 5.60
C VAL A 118 1.74 18.36 5.88
N TYR A 119 2.74 17.47 5.86
CA TYR A 119 4.13 17.79 6.24
C TYR A 119 5.17 17.55 5.15
N LYS A 120 4.72 17.20 3.90
CA LYS A 120 5.62 16.88 2.80
C LYS A 120 4.97 17.25 1.48
N ASP A 121 5.66 18.04 0.67
CA ASP A 121 5.26 18.25 -0.71
C ASP A 121 5.42 16.95 -1.53
N ALA A 122 4.55 16.78 -2.52
CA ALA A 122 4.63 15.68 -3.45
C ALA A 122 5.95 15.73 -4.22
N PHE A 123 6.60 14.58 -4.38
CA PHE A 123 7.70 14.47 -5.31
C PHE A 123 7.18 14.44 -6.75
N ALA A 124 7.96 14.98 -7.68
CA ALA A 124 7.69 14.80 -9.09
C ALA A 124 7.73 13.32 -9.46
N HIS A 125 6.88 12.92 -10.42
CA HIS A 125 6.75 11.55 -10.89
C HIS A 125 8.11 10.88 -11.15
N GLU A 126 8.99 11.54 -11.90
CA GLU A 126 10.30 10.99 -12.29
C GLU A 126 11.21 10.78 -11.08
N LYS A 127 11.08 11.62 -10.05
CA LYS A 127 11.83 11.47 -8.81
C LYS A 127 11.29 10.29 -8.00
N ALA A 128 9.96 10.15 -7.88
CA ALA A 128 9.34 9.03 -7.18
C ALA A 128 9.74 7.68 -7.81
N ILE A 129 9.69 7.58 -9.14
CA ILE A 129 10.15 6.37 -9.87
C ILE A 129 11.60 6.05 -9.55
N ARG A 130 12.51 7.04 -9.60
CA ARG A 130 13.94 6.83 -9.27
C ARG A 130 14.13 6.33 -7.83
N MET A 131 13.50 6.97 -6.85
CA MET A 131 13.59 6.57 -5.44
C MET A 131 13.16 5.11 -5.23
N ILE A 132 12.11 4.66 -5.93
CA ILE A 132 11.66 3.27 -5.89
C ILE A 132 12.71 2.34 -6.49
N LEU A 133 13.24 2.67 -7.67
CA LEU A 133 14.23 1.84 -8.38
C LEU A 133 15.57 1.77 -7.62
N ASP A 134 15.98 2.86 -6.99
CA ASP A 134 17.22 2.95 -6.20
C ASP A 134 17.08 2.29 -4.82
N GLY A 135 15.88 1.79 -4.47
CA GLY A 135 15.62 1.09 -3.21
C GLY A 135 15.57 2.01 -1.98
N GLU A 136 15.46 3.33 -2.17
CA GLU A 136 15.34 4.29 -1.05
C GLU A 136 14.08 4.04 -0.21
N CYS A 137 13.04 3.49 -0.84
CA CYS A 137 11.76 3.16 -0.21
C CYS A 137 11.63 1.68 0.17
N GLY A 138 12.75 0.95 0.13
CA GLY A 138 12.77 -0.50 0.33
C GLY A 138 12.95 -1.26 -0.98
N LEU A 139 13.22 -2.56 -0.85
CA LEU A 139 13.41 -3.42 -2.02
C LEU A 139 12.08 -4.05 -2.43
N PHE A 140 11.82 -4.03 -3.72
CA PHE A 140 10.64 -4.62 -4.35
C PHE A 140 11.02 -5.80 -5.25
N ASN A 141 10.04 -6.60 -5.62
CA ASN A 141 10.20 -7.67 -6.60
C ASN A 141 10.70 -7.10 -7.93
N PRO A 142 11.83 -7.59 -8.46
CA PRO A 142 12.39 -7.10 -9.74
C PRO A 142 11.38 -7.13 -10.88
N LEU A 143 10.54 -8.17 -10.98
CA LEU A 143 9.50 -8.26 -12.00
C LEU A 143 8.48 -7.11 -11.88
N LEU A 144 8.11 -6.70 -10.67
CA LEU A 144 7.21 -5.56 -10.48
C LEU A 144 7.90 -4.22 -10.81
N LEU A 145 9.20 -4.10 -10.59
CA LEU A 145 9.97 -2.92 -11.02
C LEU A 145 10.02 -2.81 -12.55
N ASP A 146 10.20 -3.93 -13.25
CA ASP A 146 10.12 -3.96 -14.72
C ASP A 146 8.72 -3.55 -15.19
N CYS A 147 7.66 -4.10 -14.61
CA CYS A 147 6.28 -3.69 -14.91
C CYS A 147 6.05 -2.18 -14.62
N LEU A 148 6.60 -1.65 -13.53
CA LEU A 148 6.50 -0.22 -13.21
C LEU A 148 7.15 0.64 -14.30
N LEU A 149 8.31 0.23 -14.81
CA LEU A 149 8.99 0.91 -15.90
C LEU A 149 8.17 0.89 -17.20
N ASP A 150 7.52 -0.22 -17.49
CA ASP A 150 6.68 -0.37 -18.68
C ASP A 150 5.45 0.55 -18.67
N ILE A 151 4.89 0.82 -17.47
CA ILE A 151 3.66 1.63 -17.34
C ILE A 151 3.90 3.06 -16.82
N LYS A 152 5.15 3.46 -16.60
CA LYS A 152 5.49 4.75 -15.95
C LYS A 152 4.83 5.96 -16.61
N ASP A 153 4.78 5.99 -17.95
CA ASP A 153 4.19 7.11 -18.70
C ASP A 153 2.67 7.16 -18.52
N GLN A 154 2.01 5.99 -18.48
CA GLN A 154 0.58 5.89 -18.17
C GLN A 154 0.28 6.35 -16.74
N LEU A 155 1.12 5.97 -15.76
CA LEU A 155 0.98 6.43 -14.38
C LEU A 155 1.14 7.96 -14.27
N LYS A 156 2.04 8.55 -15.05
CA LYS A 156 2.20 10.01 -15.11
C LYS A 156 0.94 10.71 -15.61
N GLU A 157 0.34 10.19 -16.67
CA GLU A 157 -0.91 10.71 -17.21
C GLU A 157 -2.08 10.62 -16.20
N GLU A 158 -2.20 9.48 -15.51
CA GLU A 158 -3.24 9.28 -14.50
C GLU A 158 -3.03 10.21 -13.29
N LEU A 159 -1.78 10.42 -12.85
CA LEU A 159 -1.46 11.36 -11.78
C LEU A 159 -1.88 12.80 -12.14
N GLN A 160 -1.65 13.21 -13.40
CA GLN A 160 -2.06 14.54 -13.88
C GLN A 160 -3.58 14.70 -13.91
N LYS A 161 -4.32 13.68 -14.36
CA LYS A 161 -5.79 13.68 -14.36
C LYS A 161 -6.35 13.76 -12.94
N SER A 162 -5.79 12.99 -12.01
CA SER A 162 -6.20 12.98 -10.60
C SER A 162 -5.97 14.33 -9.92
N SER A 163 -4.86 15.01 -10.23
CA SER A 163 -4.56 16.35 -9.69
C SER A 163 -5.59 17.39 -10.13
N THR A 164 -6.16 17.24 -11.31
CA THR A 164 -7.19 18.14 -11.85
C THR A 164 -8.58 17.86 -11.25
N SER A 165 -8.85 16.62 -10.81
CA SER A 165 -10.15 16.20 -10.26
C SER A 165 -10.28 16.41 -8.75
N LEU A 166 -9.15 16.48 -8.00
CA LEU A 166 -9.13 16.58 -6.54
C LEU A 166 -9.43 17.98 -5.98
N ASP A 167 -9.54 18.99 -6.82
CA ASP A 167 -9.99 20.33 -6.38
C ASP A 167 -11.48 20.39 -6.00
N ILE A 168 -12.22 19.26 -6.12
CA ILE A 168 -13.69 19.21 -5.97
C ILE A 168 -14.14 18.44 -4.70
N LEU A 169 -13.26 17.71 -4.00
CA LEU A 169 -13.66 16.90 -2.83
C LEU A 169 -13.05 17.39 -1.51
N PRO A 170 -13.80 17.37 -0.38
CA PRO A 170 -13.25 17.72 0.91
C PRO A 170 -12.14 16.74 1.32
N LYS A 171 -11.00 17.29 1.75
CA LYS A 171 -9.80 16.54 2.14
C LYS A 171 -10.08 15.71 3.39
N ILE A 172 -10.20 14.42 3.25
CA ILE A 172 -10.15 13.47 4.36
C ILE A 172 -8.68 13.35 4.78
N PRO A 173 -8.33 13.52 6.06
CA PRO A 173 -6.95 13.37 6.52
C PRO A 173 -6.53 11.91 6.40
N VAL A 174 -5.68 11.61 5.45
CA VAL A 174 -5.01 10.31 5.31
C VAL A 174 -3.76 10.35 6.16
N GLY A 175 -3.80 9.61 7.28
CA GLY A 175 -2.68 9.50 8.21
C GLY A 175 -1.50 8.71 7.62
N ILE A 176 -0.40 9.38 7.51
CA ILE A 176 1.00 9.01 7.81
C ILE A 176 1.60 7.76 7.14
N VAL A 177 2.45 7.99 6.16
CA VAL A 177 3.69 7.24 5.97
C VAL A 177 4.83 8.24 6.20
N LYS A 178 5.53 8.14 7.33
CA LYS A 178 6.63 9.03 7.70
C LYS A 178 7.94 8.33 8.04
N ASP A 179 8.06 7.05 7.77
CA ASP A 179 9.30 6.30 7.93
C ASP A 179 9.59 5.45 6.69
N LEU A 180 9.87 6.15 5.61
CA LEU A 180 10.69 5.69 4.51
C LEU A 180 12.00 6.48 4.52
#